data_aac43109b31869bc4fdc1585b4a85804
#
_entry.id   aac43109b31869bc4fdc1585b4a85804
#
_cell.length_a   1.000
_cell.length_b   1.000
_cell.length_c   1.000
_cell.angle_alpha   90.00
_cell.angle_beta   90.00
_cell.angle_gamma   90.00
#
_symmetry.space_group_name_H-M   'P 1'
#
loop_
_entity.id
_entity.type
_entity.pdbx_description
1 polymer ?
#
loop_
_entity_poly.entity_id
_entity_poly.type
_entity_poly.pdbx_seq_one_letter_code
_entity_poly.pdbx_strand_id
1 'polypeptide(L)'
;MAVATVEISAVRKTFGPTVALGGANLRAYEGEVHAIVGGNGSGKSTLAKVMSGVLIPDSGQVSILGKSASTPVEAKALGIANVYQEVLVADECSVLDNLYLGSDNLFSANIGNADKIEKAEKLLYELLGFDLDVSTPVGELPLSLKQWITIARALLTDPKVLILDESSAALDFDSTERLFKKVR
;
A
#
# COMPACT_ATOMS: atom_id res chain seq x y z
N MET A 1 20.73 -9.91 16.60
CA MET A 1 19.63 -8.96 16.76
C MET A 1 18.89 -8.93 15.44
N ALA A 2 17.55 -9.02 15.47
CA ALA A 2 16.77 -8.91 14.24
C ALA A 2 16.96 -7.49 13.66
N VAL A 3 17.13 -7.40 12.35
CA VAL A 3 17.22 -6.11 11.64
C VAL A 3 15.79 -5.59 11.44
N ALA A 4 15.53 -4.34 11.80
CA ALA A 4 14.23 -3.74 11.58
C ALA A 4 13.94 -3.61 10.07
N THR A 5 12.74 -4.01 9.66
CA THR A 5 12.27 -3.85 8.28
C THR A 5 11.98 -2.38 7.98
N VAL A 6 11.40 -1.67 8.96
CA VAL A 6 11.19 -0.22 8.92
C VAL A 6 11.75 0.39 10.19
N GLU A 7 12.54 1.44 10.07
CA GLU A 7 13.02 2.23 11.18
C GLU A 7 12.85 3.72 10.89
N ILE A 8 12.16 4.40 11.78
CA ILE A 8 11.93 5.85 11.77
C ILE A 8 12.52 6.41 13.05
N SER A 9 13.42 7.38 12.94
CA SER A 9 14.12 7.96 14.07
C SER A 9 14.02 9.48 14.05
N ALA A 10 13.39 10.04 15.10
CA ALA A 10 13.25 11.49 15.35
C ALA A 10 12.75 12.29 14.14
N VAL A 11 11.84 11.71 13.34
CA VAL A 11 11.35 12.34 12.10
C VAL A 11 10.46 13.52 12.43
N ARG A 12 10.81 14.68 11.86
CA ARG A 12 10.03 15.93 11.91
C ARG A 12 9.55 16.30 10.52
N LYS A 13 8.32 16.84 10.47
CA LYS A 13 7.73 17.41 9.27
C LYS A 13 6.83 18.57 9.64
N THR A 14 7.03 19.70 8.99
CA THR A 14 6.24 20.91 9.16
C THR A 14 5.63 21.36 7.84
N PHE A 15 4.48 22.01 7.90
CA PHE A 15 3.82 22.66 6.79
C PHE A 15 3.50 24.10 7.21
N GLY A 16 4.38 25.02 6.84
CA GLY A 16 4.35 26.38 7.35
C GLY A 16 4.42 26.39 8.89
N PRO A 17 3.45 26.99 9.60
CA PRO A 17 3.45 27.04 11.07
C PRO A 17 2.99 25.71 11.72
N THR A 18 2.46 24.78 10.94
CA THR A 18 1.88 23.53 11.48
C THR A 18 2.94 22.45 11.58
N VAL A 19 3.16 21.92 12.79
CA VAL A 19 4.01 20.76 13.04
C VAL A 19 3.18 19.50 12.87
N ALA A 20 3.37 18.78 11.75
CA ALA A 20 2.66 17.53 11.47
C ALA A 20 3.33 16.32 12.13
N LEU A 21 4.67 16.30 12.18
CA LEU A 21 5.45 15.29 12.91
C LEU A 21 6.46 16.02 13.79
N GLY A 22 6.41 15.81 15.10
CA GLY A 22 7.24 16.49 16.09
C GLY A 22 8.48 15.72 16.57
N GLY A 23 8.87 14.65 15.88
CA GLY A 23 9.95 13.74 16.26
C GLY A 23 9.43 12.31 16.37
N ALA A 24 8.79 11.83 15.29
CA ALA A 24 8.20 10.49 15.25
C ALA A 24 9.28 9.40 15.28
N ASN A 25 8.98 8.32 16.01
CA ASN A 25 9.82 7.13 16.08
C ASN A 25 8.95 5.91 15.86
N LEU A 26 9.41 4.96 15.04
CA LEU A 26 8.77 3.67 14.80
C LEU A 26 9.84 2.64 14.45
N ARG A 27 9.68 1.43 14.97
CA ARG A 27 10.40 0.24 14.48
C ARG A 27 9.40 -0.86 14.22
N ALA A 28 9.52 -1.49 13.06
CA ALA A 28 8.73 -2.65 12.68
C ALA A 28 9.65 -3.73 12.11
N TYR A 29 9.32 -4.97 12.41
CA TYR A 29 10.06 -6.14 11.98
C TYR A 29 9.24 -6.99 11.03
N GLU A 30 9.87 -7.92 10.35
CA GLU A 30 9.21 -8.85 9.46
C GLU A 30 8.13 -9.67 10.22
N GLY A 31 6.96 -9.83 9.59
CA GLY A 31 5.82 -10.54 10.15
C GLY A 31 5.00 -9.76 11.19
N GLU A 32 5.34 -8.50 11.47
CA GLU A 32 4.57 -7.67 12.40
C GLU A 32 3.50 -6.84 11.70
N VAL A 33 2.39 -6.63 12.40
CA VAL A 33 1.32 -5.71 12.01
C VAL A 33 1.29 -4.57 13.05
N HIS A 34 1.53 -3.35 12.59
CA HIS A 34 1.51 -2.15 13.42
C HIS A 34 0.29 -1.30 13.12
N ALA A 35 -0.56 -1.05 14.11
CA ALA A 35 -1.65 -0.10 14.03
C ALA A 35 -1.20 1.27 14.54
N ILE A 36 -1.23 2.29 13.65
CA ILE A 36 -0.96 3.67 14.03
C ILE A 36 -2.30 4.35 14.34
N VAL A 37 -2.55 4.62 15.61
CA VAL A 37 -3.80 5.21 16.10
C VAL A 37 -3.62 6.65 16.53
N GLY A 38 -4.65 7.46 16.37
CA GLY A 38 -4.64 8.88 16.75
C GLY A 38 -5.81 9.64 16.13
N GLY A 39 -6.14 10.80 16.68
CA GLY A 39 -7.18 11.70 16.17
C GLY A 39 -6.85 12.26 14.78
N ASN A 40 -7.82 12.96 14.17
CA ASN A 40 -7.60 13.69 12.93
C ASN A 40 -6.54 14.78 13.15
N GLY A 41 -5.62 14.92 12.20
CA GLY A 41 -4.50 15.87 12.31
C GLY A 41 -3.32 15.39 13.17
N SER A 42 -3.33 14.16 13.72
CA SER A 42 -2.22 13.64 14.53
C SER A 42 -0.97 13.22 13.73
N GLY A 43 -0.98 13.36 12.41
CA GLY A 43 0.17 13.09 11.56
C GLY A 43 0.24 11.69 10.97
N LYS A 44 -0.78 10.81 11.15
CA LYS A 44 -0.79 9.43 10.62
C LYS A 44 -0.48 9.35 9.12
N SER A 45 -1.29 10.04 8.30
CA SER A 45 -1.09 10.05 6.85
C SER A 45 0.19 10.79 6.43
N THR A 46 0.66 11.76 7.23
CA THR A 46 1.96 12.39 7.01
C THR A 46 3.08 11.38 7.21
N LEU A 47 2.99 10.56 8.27
CA LEU A 47 3.98 9.51 8.53
C LEU A 47 3.97 8.46 7.42
N ALA A 48 2.78 8.00 6.96
CA ALA A 48 2.64 7.09 5.83
C ALA A 48 3.29 7.65 4.55
N LYS A 49 3.06 8.94 4.24
CA LYS A 49 3.66 9.63 3.10
C LYS A 49 5.17 9.79 3.22
N VAL A 50 5.70 9.98 4.41
CA VAL A 50 7.15 10.00 4.64
C VAL A 50 7.75 8.62 4.45
N MET A 51 7.13 7.56 4.97
CA MET A 51 7.57 6.18 4.80
C MET A 51 7.59 5.75 3.33
N SER A 52 6.60 6.18 2.55
CA SER A 52 6.49 5.87 1.13
C SER A 52 7.30 6.80 0.19
N GLY A 53 8.10 7.71 0.74
CA GLY A 53 8.94 8.63 -0.05
C GLY A 53 8.16 9.73 -0.77
N VAL A 54 6.86 9.88 -0.52
CA VAL A 54 6.02 10.96 -1.08
C VAL A 54 6.36 12.30 -0.44
N LEU A 55 6.73 12.28 0.84
CA LEU A 55 7.17 13.47 1.58
C LEU A 55 8.58 13.26 2.12
N ILE A 56 9.43 14.25 1.89
CA ILE A 56 10.77 14.30 2.49
C ILE A 56 10.63 14.90 3.89
N PRO A 57 11.13 14.26 4.96
CA PRO A 57 11.15 14.84 6.31
C PRO A 57 12.07 16.06 6.37
N ASP A 58 11.75 17.01 7.27
CA ASP A 58 12.59 18.19 7.49
C ASP A 58 13.85 17.84 8.32
N SER A 59 13.73 16.80 9.17
CA SER A 59 14.85 16.21 9.92
C SER A 59 14.48 14.81 10.41
N GLY A 60 15.48 14.09 10.93
CA GLY A 60 15.34 12.69 11.31
C GLY A 60 15.70 11.75 10.17
N GLN A 61 15.48 10.45 10.36
CA GLN A 61 15.86 9.42 9.40
C GLN A 61 14.74 8.41 9.20
N VAL A 62 14.57 7.96 7.96
CA VAL A 62 13.71 6.82 7.58
C VAL A 62 14.58 5.80 6.88
N SER A 63 14.56 4.58 7.39
CA SER A 63 15.26 3.44 6.82
C SER A 63 14.28 2.29 6.58
N ILE A 64 14.38 1.68 5.40
CA ILE A 64 13.59 0.54 4.96
C ILE A 64 14.58 -0.53 4.52
N LEU A 65 14.55 -1.68 5.20
CA LEU A 65 15.54 -2.75 4.99
C LEU A 65 16.99 -2.23 5.04
N GLY A 66 17.26 -1.28 5.95
CA GLY A 66 18.58 -0.66 6.13
C GLY A 66 18.96 0.38 5.08
N LYS A 67 18.03 0.78 4.19
CA LYS A 67 18.26 1.78 3.13
C LYS A 67 17.29 2.95 3.27
N SER A 68 17.70 4.14 2.85
CA SER A 68 16.83 5.31 2.78
C SER A 68 16.20 5.42 1.40
N ALA A 69 14.95 5.88 1.35
CA ALA A 69 14.26 6.26 0.12
C ALA A 69 13.86 7.74 0.19
N SER A 70 14.17 8.48 -0.85
CA SER A 70 13.86 9.91 -0.97
C SER A 70 12.75 10.19 -1.98
N THR A 71 12.33 9.16 -2.72
CA THR A 71 11.29 9.23 -3.74
C THR A 71 10.37 8.01 -3.66
N PRO A 72 9.11 8.12 -4.14
CA PRO A 72 8.21 6.97 -4.22
C PRO A 72 8.75 5.82 -5.08
N VAL A 73 9.53 6.14 -6.11
CA VAL A 73 10.14 5.12 -6.98
C VAL A 73 11.19 4.31 -6.21
N GLU A 74 12.03 4.99 -5.42
CA GLU A 74 13.02 4.33 -4.55
C GLU A 74 12.33 3.50 -3.47
N ALA A 75 11.28 4.04 -2.81
CA ALA A 75 10.52 3.32 -1.80
C ALA A 75 9.88 2.04 -2.38
N LYS A 76 9.27 2.14 -3.58
CA LYS A 76 8.74 0.98 -4.32
C LYS A 76 9.83 -0.04 -4.64
N ALA A 77 11.01 0.40 -5.08
CA ALA A 77 12.15 -0.47 -5.37
C ALA A 77 12.68 -1.20 -4.12
N LEU A 78 12.49 -0.63 -2.93
CA LEU A 78 12.77 -1.26 -1.64
C LEU A 78 11.65 -2.19 -1.15
N GLY A 79 10.55 -2.30 -1.91
CA GLY A 79 9.44 -3.19 -1.60
C GLY A 79 8.34 -2.55 -0.73
N ILE A 80 8.22 -1.22 -0.73
CA ILE A 80 7.05 -0.56 -0.11
C ILE A 80 5.91 -0.50 -1.11
N ALA A 81 4.73 -0.94 -0.68
CA ALA A 81 3.47 -0.63 -1.33
C ALA A 81 2.59 0.20 -0.40
N ASN A 82 1.91 1.19 -0.96
CA ASN A 82 1.01 2.07 -0.22
C ASN A 82 -0.40 2.03 -0.83
N VAL A 83 -1.39 1.83 0.01
CA VAL A 83 -2.81 1.96 -0.33
C VAL A 83 -3.31 3.22 0.36
N TYR A 84 -3.68 4.20 -0.45
CA TYR A 84 -4.16 5.50 0.02
C TYR A 84 -5.63 5.43 0.44
N GLN A 85 -6.06 6.40 1.24
CA GLN A 85 -7.45 6.60 1.63
C GLN A 85 -8.35 6.83 0.40
N GLU A 86 -7.85 7.56 -0.58
CA GLU A 86 -8.55 7.80 -1.85
C GLU A 86 -8.46 6.56 -2.75
N VAL A 87 -9.60 6.14 -3.29
CA VAL A 87 -9.68 5.00 -4.21
C VAL A 87 -9.30 5.47 -5.61
N LEU A 88 -8.03 5.26 -5.95
CA LEU A 88 -7.46 5.68 -7.24
C LEU A 88 -7.56 4.53 -8.25
N VAL A 89 -8.61 4.56 -9.07
CA VAL A 89 -8.87 3.61 -10.15
C VAL A 89 -9.18 4.33 -11.46
N ALA A 90 -8.93 3.67 -12.57
CA ALA A 90 -9.32 4.10 -13.90
C ALA A 90 -10.66 3.44 -14.24
N ASP A 91 -11.76 4.16 -14.09
CA ASP A 91 -13.12 3.64 -14.20
C ASP A 91 -13.43 3.02 -15.58
N GLU A 92 -12.86 3.58 -16.64
CA GLU A 92 -13.04 3.11 -18.03
C GLU A 92 -12.21 1.85 -18.36
N CYS A 93 -11.28 1.46 -17.48
CA CYS A 93 -10.42 0.31 -17.66
C CYS A 93 -10.97 -0.93 -16.93
N SER A 94 -10.56 -2.11 -17.40
CA SER A 94 -10.92 -3.38 -16.75
C SER A 94 -10.31 -3.51 -15.36
N VAL A 95 -10.83 -4.44 -14.55
CA VAL A 95 -10.23 -4.85 -13.29
C VAL A 95 -8.78 -5.29 -13.51
N LEU A 96 -8.50 -6.09 -14.55
CA LEU A 96 -7.16 -6.55 -14.88
C LEU A 96 -6.20 -5.38 -15.15
N ASP A 97 -6.61 -4.41 -15.97
CA ASP A 97 -5.79 -3.24 -16.26
C ASP A 97 -5.50 -2.43 -14.99
N ASN A 98 -6.51 -2.25 -14.15
CA ASN A 98 -6.36 -1.56 -12.87
C ASN A 98 -5.42 -2.27 -11.91
N LEU A 99 -5.43 -3.60 -11.87
CA LEU A 99 -4.53 -4.38 -11.01
C LEU A 99 -3.05 -4.21 -11.41
N TYR A 100 -2.78 -4.06 -12.69
CA TYR A 100 -1.41 -3.91 -13.21
C TYR A 100 -1.03 -2.45 -13.51
N LEU A 101 -1.92 -1.49 -13.23
CA LEU A 101 -1.66 -0.06 -13.43
C LEU A 101 -0.44 0.41 -12.61
N GLY A 102 0.50 1.08 -13.27
CA GLY A 102 1.73 1.58 -12.63
C GLY A 102 2.74 0.50 -12.24
N SER A 103 2.57 -0.74 -12.71
CA SER A 103 3.65 -1.71 -12.62
C SER A 103 4.61 -1.48 -13.79
N ASP A 104 5.85 -1.04 -13.48
CA ASP A 104 6.87 -0.72 -14.49
C ASP A 104 7.27 -1.95 -15.33
N ASN A 105 6.87 -3.15 -14.88
CA ASN A 105 7.09 -4.42 -15.57
C ASN A 105 6.07 -4.71 -16.68
N LEU A 106 5.06 -3.87 -16.90
CA LEU A 106 4.11 -4.04 -18.00
C LEU A 106 4.78 -4.12 -19.37
N PHE A 107 5.91 -3.43 -19.55
CA PHE A 107 6.69 -3.41 -20.79
C PHE A 107 7.95 -4.28 -20.76
N SER A 108 8.38 -4.75 -19.59
CA SER A 108 9.64 -5.49 -19.42
C SER A 108 9.52 -6.94 -19.00
N ALA A 109 8.37 -7.36 -18.46
CA ALA A 109 8.17 -8.75 -18.08
C ALA A 109 7.41 -9.50 -19.18
N ASN A 110 8.01 -10.54 -19.72
CA ASN A 110 7.37 -11.54 -20.57
C ASN A 110 6.36 -12.42 -19.77
N ILE A 111 5.56 -11.81 -18.89
CA ILE A 111 4.45 -12.52 -18.25
C ILE A 111 3.34 -12.53 -19.29
N GLY A 112 2.98 -13.71 -19.77
CA GLY A 112 1.88 -13.88 -20.72
C GLY A 112 0.57 -13.32 -20.16
N ASN A 113 -0.33 -12.91 -21.02
CA ASN A 113 -1.62 -12.37 -20.60
C ASN A 113 -2.42 -13.38 -19.77
N ALA A 114 -2.30 -14.67 -20.08
CA ALA A 114 -2.92 -15.77 -19.34
C ALA A 114 -2.41 -15.85 -17.88
N ASP A 115 -1.09 -15.74 -17.68
CA ASP A 115 -0.49 -15.79 -16.33
C ASP A 115 -0.90 -14.60 -15.47
N LYS A 116 -1.10 -13.43 -16.09
CA LYS A 116 -1.61 -12.23 -15.39
C LYS A 116 -3.04 -12.42 -14.91
N ILE A 117 -3.89 -12.97 -15.79
CA ILE A 117 -5.29 -13.27 -15.49
C ILE A 117 -5.35 -14.26 -14.33
N GLU A 118 -4.66 -15.41 -14.44
CA GLU A 118 -4.65 -16.44 -13.39
C GLU A 118 -4.21 -15.89 -12.02
N LYS A 119 -3.13 -15.11 -11.99
CA LYS A 119 -2.65 -14.47 -10.75
C LYS A 119 -3.66 -13.47 -10.18
N ALA A 120 -4.28 -12.68 -11.05
CA ALA A 120 -5.26 -11.68 -10.65
C ALA A 120 -6.51 -12.35 -10.07
N GLU A 121 -7.08 -13.32 -10.77
CA GLU A 121 -8.26 -14.07 -10.35
C GLU A 121 -8.01 -14.79 -9.03
N LYS A 122 -6.89 -15.49 -8.91
CA LYS A 122 -6.51 -16.18 -7.68
C LYS A 122 -6.41 -15.23 -6.50
N LEU A 123 -5.71 -14.10 -6.67
CA LEU A 123 -5.55 -13.13 -5.58
C LEU A 123 -6.90 -12.51 -5.19
N LEU A 124 -7.72 -12.13 -6.17
CA LEU A 124 -9.04 -11.58 -5.91
C LEU A 124 -9.93 -12.57 -5.19
N TYR A 125 -9.94 -13.84 -5.60
CA TYR A 125 -10.70 -14.89 -4.91
C TYR A 125 -10.23 -15.07 -3.45
N GLU A 126 -8.93 -15.07 -3.19
CA GLU A 126 -8.39 -15.17 -1.83
C GLU A 126 -8.83 -13.98 -0.94
N LEU A 127 -8.96 -12.78 -1.50
CA LEU A 127 -9.35 -11.56 -0.78
C LEU A 127 -10.86 -11.42 -0.63
N LEU A 128 -11.62 -11.68 -1.69
CA LEU A 128 -13.07 -11.46 -1.74
C LEU A 128 -13.87 -12.67 -1.24
N GLY A 129 -13.37 -13.88 -1.50
CA GLY A 129 -14.10 -15.13 -1.22
C GLY A 129 -15.10 -15.51 -2.31
N PHE A 130 -15.09 -14.82 -3.44
CA PHE A 130 -15.91 -15.11 -4.63
C PHE A 130 -15.15 -14.70 -5.90
N ASP A 131 -15.60 -15.23 -7.04
CA ASP A 131 -15.02 -14.91 -8.33
C ASP A 131 -15.47 -13.52 -8.83
N LEU A 132 -14.51 -12.71 -9.26
CA LEU A 132 -14.74 -11.43 -9.91
C LEU A 132 -14.17 -11.50 -11.33
N ASP A 133 -15.01 -11.29 -12.34
CA ASP A 133 -14.56 -11.23 -13.72
C ASP A 133 -13.61 -10.05 -13.92
N VAL A 134 -12.34 -10.37 -14.20
CA VAL A 134 -11.27 -9.38 -14.35
C VAL A 134 -11.40 -8.53 -15.63
N SER A 135 -12.29 -8.91 -16.54
CA SER A 135 -12.60 -8.11 -17.76
C SER A 135 -13.61 -6.98 -17.50
N THR A 136 -14.30 -7.01 -16.35
CA THR A 136 -15.32 -6.02 -15.99
C THR A 136 -14.72 -4.62 -15.89
N PRO A 137 -15.34 -3.58 -16.49
CA PRO A 137 -14.95 -2.19 -16.28
C PRO A 137 -15.10 -1.80 -14.81
N VAL A 138 -14.06 -1.18 -14.24
CA VAL A 138 -14.07 -0.85 -12.79
C VAL A 138 -15.16 0.17 -12.45
N GLY A 139 -15.55 1.03 -13.41
CA GLY A 139 -16.63 1.98 -13.24
C GLY A 139 -17.96 1.37 -12.82
N GLU A 140 -18.24 0.13 -13.23
CA GLU A 140 -19.48 -0.60 -12.94
C GLU A 140 -19.50 -1.19 -11.52
N LEU A 141 -18.35 -1.21 -10.82
CA LEU A 141 -18.21 -1.84 -9.52
C LEU A 141 -18.56 -0.90 -8.37
N PRO A 142 -19.10 -1.43 -7.26
CA PRO A 142 -19.32 -0.65 -6.04
C PRO A 142 -17.98 -0.22 -5.43
N LEU A 143 -18.02 0.87 -4.65
CA LEU A 143 -16.83 1.47 -4.04
C LEU A 143 -16.01 0.47 -3.21
N SER A 144 -16.68 -0.46 -2.52
CA SER A 144 -16.02 -1.50 -1.74
C SER A 144 -15.15 -2.43 -2.60
N LEU A 145 -15.61 -2.82 -3.79
CA LEU A 145 -14.80 -3.62 -4.73
C LEU A 145 -13.67 -2.79 -5.35
N LYS A 146 -13.91 -1.53 -5.67
CA LYS A 146 -12.84 -0.61 -6.13
C LYS A 146 -11.72 -0.49 -5.08
N GLN A 147 -12.07 -0.44 -3.79
CA GLN A 147 -11.11 -0.47 -2.70
C GLN A 147 -10.29 -1.76 -2.71
N TRP A 148 -10.93 -2.91 -2.87
CA TRP A 148 -10.25 -4.20 -2.96
C TRP A 148 -9.28 -4.28 -4.14
N ILE A 149 -9.64 -3.70 -5.28
CA ILE A 149 -8.76 -3.62 -6.45
C ILE A 149 -7.48 -2.83 -6.12
N THR A 150 -7.58 -1.72 -5.37
CA THR A 150 -6.39 -0.96 -4.97
C THR A 150 -5.49 -1.74 -4.01
N ILE A 151 -6.07 -2.51 -3.09
CA ILE A 151 -5.34 -3.39 -2.16
C ILE A 151 -4.69 -4.55 -2.94
N ALA A 152 -5.43 -5.21 -3.82
CA ALA A 152 -4.92 -6.30 -4.65
C ALA A 152 -3.77 -5.82 -5.57
N ARG A 153 -3.88 -4.63 -6.16
CA ARG A 153 -2.80 -3.98 -6.93
C ARG A 153 -1.52 -3.86 -6.11
N ALA A 154 -1.64 -3.41 -4.86
CA ALA A 154 -0.49 -3.28 -3.97
C ALA A 154 0.12 -4.66 -3.65
N LEU A 155 -0.70 -5.67 -3.36
CA LEU A 155 -0.26 -7.02 -3.04
C LEU A 155 0.38 -7.75 -4.23
N LEU A 156 -0.05 -7.49 -5.48
CA LEU A 156 0.56 -8.07 -6.68
C LEU A 156 2.03 -7.69 -6.87
N THR A 157 2.50 -6.63 -6.22
CA THR A 157 3.91 -6.23 -6.26
C THR A 157 4.80 -7.04 -5.31
N ASP A 158 4.25 -8.00 -4.57
CA ASP A 158 4.94 -8.77 -3.52
C ASP A 158 5.70 -7.87 -2.53
N PRO A 159 4.99 -6.93 -1.84
CA PRO A 159 5.63 -5.93 -1.03
C PRO A 159 6.25 -6.54 0.23
N LYS A 160 7.38 -5.95 0.67
CA LYS A 160 8.00 -6.25 1.97
C LYS A 160 7.37 -5.42 3.10
N VAL A 161 6.80 -4.29 2.76
CA VAL A 161 6.06 -3.40 3.67
C VAL A 161 4.79 -2.93 2.97
N LEU A 162 3.63 -3.24 3.54
CA LEU A 162 2.34 -2.75 3.07
C LEU A 162 1.84 -1.66 4.03
N ILE A 163 1.60 -0.47 3.52
CA ILE A 163 1.02 0.66 4.26
C ILE A 163 -0.44 0.80 3.83
N LEU A 164 -1.36 0.76 4.80
CA LEU A 164 -2.79 0.96 4.60
C LEU A 164 -3.21 2.25 5.32
N ASP A 165 -3.45 3.33 4.57
CA ASP A 165 -3.88 4.62 5.12
C ASP A 165 -5.42 4.73 5.05
N GLU A 166 -6.09 4.45 6.17
CA GLU A 166 -7.56 4.45 6.34
C GLU A 166 -8.35 3.63 5.28
N SER A 167 -7.63 2.85 4.47
CA SER A 167 -8.21 2.08 3.37
C SER A 167 -9.07 0.88 3.84
N SER A 168 -9.01 0.53 5.13
CA SER A 168 -9.78 -0.56 5.71
C SER A 168 -11.16 -0.15 6.24
N ALA A 169 -11.49 1.15 6.26
CA ALA A 169 -12.75 1.64 6.83
C ALA A 169 -14.01 1.20 6.06
N ALA A 170 -13.86 0.82 4.79
CA ALA A 170 -14.94 0.31 3.93
C ALA A 170 -14.97 -1.22 3.84
N LEU A 171 -14.07 -1.94 4.54
CA LEU A 171 -13.99 -3.39 4.52
C LEU A 171 -14.87 -3.99 5.63
N ASP A 172 -15.60 -5.05 5.30
CA ASP A 172 -16.28 -5.85 6.30
C ASP A 172 -15.29 -6.67 7.15
N PHE A 173 -15.77 -7.23 8.25
CA PHE A 173 -14.95 -7.98 9.19
C PHE A 173 -14.29 -9.20 8.54
N ASP A 174 -15.06 -9.99 7.79
CA ASP A 174 -14.58 -11.24 7.17
C ASP A 174 -13.51 -10.96 6.11
N SER A 175 -13.70 -9.91 5.32
CA SER A 175 -12.75 -9.47 4.32
C SER A 175 -11.46 -8.94 4.94
N THR A 176 -11.58 -8.21 6.05
CA THR A 176 -10.42 -7.75 6.83
C THR A 176 -9.61 -8.93 7.39
N GLU A 177 -10.30 -9.97 7.89
CA GLU A 177 -9.62 -11.17 8.37
C GLU A 177 -8.87 -11.91 7.25
N ARG A 178 -9.47 -12.02 6.05
CA ARG A 178 -8.79 -12.58 4.87
C ARG A 178 -7.56 -11.78 4.49
N LEU A 179 -7.63 -10.45 4.50
CA LEU A 179 -6.49 -9.59 4.24
C LEU A 179 -5.36 -9.85 5.24
N PHE A 180 -5.66 -9.88 6.53
CA PHE A 180 -4.63 -10.16 7.55
C PHE A 180 -4.03 -11.55 7.44
N LYS A 181 -4.80 -12.56 7.04
CA LYS A 181 -4.25 -13.90 6.75
C LYS A 181 -3.29 -13.88 5.55
N LYS A 182 -3.53 -13.01 4.56
CA LYS A 182 -2.69 -12.89 3.38
C LYS A 182 -1.40 -12.12 3.63
N VAL A 183 -1.43 -11.15 4.55
CA VAL A 183 -0.29 -10.25 4.84
C VAL A 183 0.67 -10.84 5.88
N ARG A 184 0.24 -11.83 6.65
CA ARG A 184 1.07 -12.61 7.59
C ARG A 184 1.83 -13.73 6.89
#